data_dc8a2bd92eeb407fd8e9fa94cfe4db23
#
_entry.id   dc8a2bd92eeb407fd8e9fa94cfe4db23
#
_cell.length_a   1.000
_cell.length_b   1.000
_cell.length_c   1.000
_cell.angle_alpha   90.00
_cell.angle_beta   90.00
_cell.angle_gamma   90.00
#
_symmetry.space_group_name_H-M   'P 1'
#
loop_
_entity.id
_entity.type
_entity.pdbx_description
1 polymer ?
#
loop_
_entity_poly.entity_id
_entity_poly.type
_entity_poly.pdbx_seq_one_letter_code
_entity_poly.pdbx_strand_id
1 'polypeptide(L)'
;MYAAIFWGYPFVWLLILAFSRWRFFGKPKPIGFDNFVRLFQDPIFWRIFWNTMNFMAYFIPMVVLGAFLFALALSKVKYFRTFFTLSFLVANVSSGVAYSILFSNLFSETGPVNSFLYKTFGVTIPWFSDPQLALLSIAIIVTWKFIGYYGLILFAGMQAIPKSLYEAAELDGASKWTQFWRITVPLVNPALTTVLVFAINLTFGIFTEPYMITGGGPMRRTLTFLLHIYTTAFQRMNPSYAATLAIVTGALSYGCVILVRKLVEREVHLT
;
A
#
# COMPACT_ATOMS: atom_id res chain seq x y z
N MET A 1 29.85 -7.72 5.17
CA MET A 1 29.55 -9.08 5.69
C MET A 1 28.08 -9.27 6.05
N TYR A 2 27.47 -8.42 6.90
CA TYR A 2 26.04 -8.51 7.28
C TYR A 2 25.09 -8.56 6.06
N ALA A 3 25.19 -7.62 5.14
CA ALA A 3 24.33 -7.57 3.94
C ALA A 3 24.46 -8.82 3.05
N ALA A 4 25.65 -9.39 2.92
CA ALA A 4 25.86 -10.60 2.10
C ALA A 4 25.15 -11.81 2.72
N ILE A 5 25.16 -11.94 4.05
CA ILE A 5 24.55 -13.08 4.76
C ILE A 5 23.03 -12.95 4.83
N PHE A 6 22.51 -11.77 5.22
CA PHE A 6 21.08 -11.61 5.51
C PHE A 6 20.23 -11.17 4.30
N TRP A 7 20.86 -10.63 3.27
CA TRP A 7 20.18 -10.22 2.03
C TRP A 7 20.67 -11.01 0.82
N GLY A 8 21.98 -11.11 0.63
CA GLY A 8 22.57 -11.77 -0.55
C GLY A 8 22.26 -13.26 -0.59
N TYR A 9 22.55 -14.00 0.49
CA TYR A 9 22.31 -15.44 0.54
C TYR A 9 20.83 -15.81 0.35
N PRO A 10 19.86 -15.22 1.08
CA PRO A 10 18.44 -15.52 0.84
C PRO A 10 17.97 -15.17 -0.57
N PHE A 11 18.48 -14.09 -1.16
CA PHE A 11 18.15 -13.70 -2.52
C PHE A 11 18.67 -14.71 -3.55
N VAL A 12 19.94 -15.14 -3.43
CA VAL A 12 20.49 -16.19 -4.29
C VAL A 12 19.74 -17.50 -4.13
N TRP A 13 19.36 -17.86 -2.89
CA TRP A 13 18.56 -19.05 -2.63
C TRP A 13 17.17 -18.95 -3.25
N LEU A 14 16.54 -17.79 -3.17
CA LEU A 14 15.25 -17.50 -3.83
C LEU A 14 15.36 -17.73 -5.36
N LEU A 15 16.43 -17.24 -5.99
CA LEU A 15 16.68 -17.47 -7.42
C LEU A 15 16.85 -18.96 -7.72
N ILE A 16 17.68 -19.68 -6.97
CA ILE A 16 17.86 -21.13 -7.16
C ILE A 16 16.52 -21.86 -7.07
N LEU A 17 15.69 -21.54 -6.08
CA LEU A 17 14.38 -22.18 -5.90
C LEU A 17 13.43 -21.88 -7.06
N ALA A 18 13.41 -20.67 -7.58
CA ALA A 18 12.53 -20.29 -8.69
C ALA A 18 12.79 -21.08 -9.97
N PHE A 19 14.07 -21.43 -10.23
CA PHE A 19 14.48 -22.24 -11.38
C PHE A 19 14.58 -23.73 -11.09
N SER A 20 14.10 -24.17 -9.90
CA SER A 20 14.18 -25.56 -9.46
C SER A 20 12.83 -26.10 -9.02
N ARG A 21 12.73 -27.43 -8.94
CA ARG A 21 11.64 -28.13 -8.23
C ARG A 21 12.14 -28.61 -6.89
N TRP A 22 11.58 -28.07 -5.81
CA TRP A 22 11.92 -28.43 -4.43
C TRP A 22 10.70 -28.33 -3.52
N ARG A 23 10.57 -29.27 -2.58
CA ARG A 23 9.44 -29.37 -1.63
C ARG A 23 9.94 -29.59 -0.19
N PHE A 24 10.88 -28.73 0.28
CA PHE A 24 11.50 -28.79 1.61
C PHE A 24 12.39 -30.02 1.90
N PHE A 25 12.32 -31.08 1.13
CA PHE A 25 13.10 -32.31 1.32
C PHE A 25 13.98 -32.60 0.09
N GLY A 26 15.18 -33.14 0.37
CA GLY A 26 16.15 -33.46 -0.66
C GLY A 26 16.81 -32.23 -1.30
N LYS A 27 17.52 -32.43 -2.41
CA LYS A 27 18.21 -31.36 -3.16
C LYS A 27 17.25 -30.75 -4.19
N PRO A 28 17.30 -29.42 -4.40
CA PRO A 28 16.57 -28.78 -5.51
C PRO A 28 16.98 -29.40 -6.85
N LYS A 29 16.01 -29.79 -7.68
CA LYS A 29 16.24 -30.30 -9.03
C LYS A 29 16.02 -29.15 -10.02
N PRO A 30 17.03 -28.74 -10.82
CA PRO A 30 16.86 -27.69 -11.82
C PRO A 30 15.79 -28.07 -12.85
N ILE A 31 14.91 -27.14 -13.18
CA ILE A 31 13.83 -27.30 -14.18
C ILE A 31 13.76 -26.12 -15.14
N GLY A 32 14.76 -25.21 -15.12
CA GLY A 32 14.76 -24.03 -15.97
C GLY A 32 13.56 -23.12 -15.72
N PHE A 33 12.88 -22.70 -16.78
CA PHE A 33 11.77 -21.75 -16.73
C PHE A 33 10.39 -22.36 -16.52
N ASP A 34 10.26 -23.66 -16.27
CA ASP A 34 8.95 -24.34 -16.14
C ASP A 34 8.03 -23.70 -15.09
N ASN A 35 8.58 -23.25 -13.96
CA ASN A 35 7.77 -22.57 -12.94
C ASN A 35 7.21 -21.23 -13.44
N PHE A 36 7.96 -20.50 -14.26
CA PHE A 36 7.50 -19.23 -14.86
C PHE A 36 6.42 -19.47 -15.91
N VAL A 37 6.61 -20.47 -16.78
CA VAL A 37 5.59 -20.86 -17.78
C VAL A 37 4.29 -21.25 -17.07
N ARG A 38 4.40 -22.09 -16.05
CA ARG A 38 3.24 -22.49 -15.23
C ARG A 38 2.58 -21.30 -14.54
N LEU A 39 3.36 -20.34 -14.04
CA LEU A 39 2.83 -19.13 -13.39
C LEU A 39 1.94 -18.32 -14.33
N PHE A 40 2.42 -18.03 -15.54
CA PHE A 40 1.66 -17.21 -16.49
C PHE A 40 0.46 -17.95 -17.09
N GLN A 41 0.41 -19.26 -17.00
CA GLN A 41 -0.75 -20.09 -17.36
C GLN A 41 -1.75 -20.26 -16.21
N ASP A 42 -1.37 -19.90 -14.97
CA ASP A 42 -2.23 -20.05 -13.80
C ASP A 42 -3.31 -18.94 -13.74
N PRO A 43 -4.61 -19.28 -13.83
CA PRO A 43 -5.68 -18.29 -13.70
C PRO A 43 -5.66 -17.56 -12.34
N ILE A 44 -5.11 -18.20 -11.29
CA ILE A 44 -5.02 -17.59 -9.96
C ILE A 44 -4.02 -16.42 -9.99
N PHE A 45 -2.91 -16.53 -10.72
CA PHE A 45 -1.95 -15.45 -10.89
C PHE A 45 -2.62 -14.20 -11.46
N TRP A 46 -3.39 -14.34 -12.54
CA TRP A 46 -4.08 -13.22 -13.17
C TRP A 46 -5.19 -12.65 -12.28
N ARG A 47 -5.86 -13.48 -11.50
CA ARG A 47 -6.82 -13.01 -10.48
C ARG A 47 -6.14 -12.12 -9.45
N ILE A 48 -4.99 -12.55 -8.93
CA ILE A 48 -4.21 -11.80 -7.94
C ILE A 48 -3.67 -10.51 -8.55
N PHE A 49 -3.18 -10.57 -9.77
CA PHE A 49 -2.73 -9.38 -10.50
C PHE A 49 -3.82 -8.31 -10.55
N TRP A 50 -5.02 -8.68 -10.99
CA TRP A 50 -6.14 -7.74 -11.06
C TRP A 50 -6.64 -7.29 -9.69
N ASN A 51 -6.64 -8.14 -8.68
CA ASN A 51 -6.94 -7.73 -7.31
C ASN A 51 -5.96 -6.66 -6.82
N THR A 52 -4.66 -6.85 -7.10
CA THR A 52 -3.62 -5.90 -6.71
C THR A 52 -3.75 -4.58 -7.47
N MET A 53 -4.06 -4.61 -8.77
CA MET A 53 -4.32 -3.39 -9.56
C MET A 53 -5.57 -2.65 -9.06
N ASN A 54 -6.64 -3.36 -8.74
CA ASN A 54 -7.85 -2.76 -8.17
C ASN A 54 -7.57 -2.17 -6.77
N PHE A 55 -6.83 -2.89 -5.92
CA PHE A 55 -6.43 -2.36 -4.62
C PHE A 55 -5.59 -1.09 -4.77
N MET A 56 -4.63 -1.08 -5.69
CA MET A 56 -3.83 0.10 -6.03
C MET A 56 -4.71 1.28 -6.48
N ALA A 57 -5.69 1.01 -7.36
CA ALA A 57 -6.61 2.01 -7.86
C ALA A 57 -7.53 2.60 -6.77
N TYR A 58 -7.89 1.83 -5.76
CA TYR A 58 -8.65 2.34 -4.60
C TYR A 58 -7.74 3.03 -3.59
N PHE A 59 -6.67 2.37 -3.18
CA PHE A 59 -5.81 2.81 -2.08
C PHE A 59 -5.02 4.07 -2.39
N ILE A 60 -4.33 4.13 -3.54
CA ILE A 60 -3.42 5.24 -3.85
C ILE A 60 -4.16 6.59 -3.92
N PRO A 61 -5.27 6.74 -4.67
CA PRO A 61 -5.99 8.01 -4.69
C PRO A 61 -6.52 8.41 -3.31
N MET A 62 -7.10 7.46 -2.56
CA MET A 62 -7.64 7.73 -1.23
C MET A 62 -6.55 8.16 -0.25
N VAL A 63 -5.42 7.44 -0.21
CA VAL A 63 -4.36 7.74 0.75
C VAL A 63 -3.61 9.02 0.39
N VAL A 64 -3.38 9.31 -0.89
CA VAL A 64 -2.75 10.56 -1.34
C VAL A 64 -3.65 11.75 -1.02
N LEU A 65 -4.94 11.68 -1.36
CA LEU A 65 -5.89 12.74 -1.04
C LEU A 65 -5.98 12.97 0.48
N GLY A 66 -6.15 11.89 1.25
CA GLY A 66 -6.21 11.97 2.72
C GLY A 66 -4.93 12.51 3.33
N ALA A 67 -3.76 12.11 2.83
CA ALA A 67 -2.46 12.59 3.26
C ALA A 67 -2.27 14.09 2.96
N PHE A 68 -2.69 14.56 1.77
CA PHE A 68 -2.68 15.98 1.45
C PHE A 68 -3.60 16.79 2.37
N LEU A 69 -4.83 16.33 2.58
CA LEU A 69 -5.77 16.99 3.49
C LEU A 69 -5.23 17.05 4.93
N PHE A 70 -4.63 15.95 5.40
CA PHE A 70 -3.98 15.90 6.71
C PHE A 70 -2.80 16.88 6.80
N ALA A 71 -1.91 16.91 5.79
CA ALA A 71 -0.77 17.82 5.75
C ALA A 71 -1.20 19.28 5.75
N LEU A 72 -2.24 19.63 4.97
CA LEU A 72 -2.81 20.98 4.93
C LEU A 72 -3.47 21.35 6.27
N ALA A 73 -4.21 20.44 6.89
CA ALA A 73 -4.79 20.67 8.21
C ALA A 73 -3.69 20.91 9.24
N LEU A 74 -2.64 20.08 9.25
CA LEU A 74 -1.52 20.18 10.17
C LEU A 74 -0.71 21.49 9.97
N SER A 75 -0.64 22.02 8.74
CA SER A 75 0.01 23.30 8.45
C SER A 75 -0.69 24.50 9.09
N LYS A 76 -2.00 24.42 9.29
CA LYS A 76 -2.84 25.47 9.89
C LYS A 76 -2.89 25.39 11.42
N VAL A 77 -2.59 24.23 12.01
CA VAL A 77 -2.63 24.03 13.46
C VAL A 77 -1.37 24.60 14.09
N LYS A 78 -1.50 25.64 14.94
CA LYS A 78 -0.40 26.23 15.72
C LYS A 78 -0.18 25.50 17.05
N TYR A 79 -1.30 25.21 17.77
CA TYR A 79 -1.30 24.51 19.05
C TYR A 79 -1.69 23.04 18.86
N PHE A 80 -1.21 22.15 19.73
CA PHE A 80 -1.50 20.70 19.67
C PHE A 80 -1.02 19.96 18.40
N ARG A 81 -0.13 20.58 17.60
CA ARG A 81 0.43 19.91 16.39
C ARG A 81 1.05 18.57 16.73
N THR A 82 1.86 18.51 17.79
CA THR A 82 2.50 17.28 18.26
C THR A 82 1.46 16.22 18.65
N PHE A 83 0.38 16.61 19.32
CA PHE A 83 -0.70 15.70 19.69
C PHE A 83 -1.34 15.05 18.45
N PHE A 84 -1.73 15.85 17.46
CA PHE A 84 -2.30 15.30 16.21
C PHE A 84 -1.29 14.43 15.46
N THR A 85 -0.03 14.86 15.36
CA THR A 85 1.03 14.07 14.74
C THR A 85 1.18 12.71 15.40
N LEU A 86 1.29 12.66 16.73
CA LEU A 86 1.45 11.42 17.47
C LEU A 86 0.21 10.53 17.38
N SER A 87 -0.99 11.09 17.46
CA SER A 87 -2.25 10.34 17.37
C SER A 87 -2.37 9.59 16.04
N PHE A 88 -1.98 10.20 14.93
CA PHE A 88 -2.01 9.54 13.63
C PHE A 88 -0.83 8.58 13.41
N LEU A 89 0.34 8.85 14.00
CA LEU A 89 1.47 7.91 13.95
C LEU A 89 1.21 6.64 14.75
N VAL A 90 0.50 6.72 15.87
CA VAL A 90 0.15 5.54 16.68
C VAL A 90 -0.62 4.52 15.85
N ALA A 91 -1.52 4.94 14.96
CA ALA A 91 -2.22 4.05 14.05
C ALA A 91 -1.26 3.25 13.16
N ASN A 92 -0.22 3.90 12.65
CA ASN A 92 0.76 3.27 11.77
C ASN A 92 1.70 2.30 12.52
N VAL A 93 2.11 2.66 13.74
CA VAL A 93 3.00 1.85 14.59
C VAL A 93 2.28 0.67 15.24
N SER A 94 0.95 0.72 15.31
CA SER A 94 0.14 -0.36 15.90
C SER A 94 0.32 -1.69 15.17
N SER A 95 0.27 -2.80 15.93
CA SER A 95 0.32 -4.15 15.36
C SER A 95 -0.74 -4.33 14.27
N GLY A 96 -0.31 -4.74 13.07
CA GLY A 96 -1.21 -5.02 11.95
C GLY A 96 -2.30 -6.06 12.29
N VAL A 97 -1.96 -7.03 13.14
CA VAL A 97 -2.91 -8.06 13.60
C VAL A 97 -3.98 -7.48 14.51
N ALA A 98 -3.57 -6.75 15.56
CA ALA A 98 -4.50 -6.13 16.52
C ALA A 98 -5.45 -5.14 15.83
N TYR A 99 -4.89 -4.32 14.95
CA TYR A 99 -5.61 -3.39 14.11
C TYR A 99 -6.63 -4.10 13.18
N SER A 100 -6.20 -5.19 12.50
CA SER A 100 -7.09 -5.94 11.62
C SER A 100 -8.26 -6.57 12.38
N ILE A 101 -8.01 -7.12 13.58
CA ILE A 101 -9.06 -7.66 14.45
C ILE A 101 -10.03 -6.57 14.89
N LEU A 102 -9.52 -5.40 15.31
CA LEU A 102 -10.36 -4.26 15.69
C LEU A 102 -11.31 -3.87 14.57
N PHE A 103 -10.77 -3.64 13.36
CA PHE A 103 -11.59 -3.22 12.22
C PHE A 103 -12.52 -4.33 11.71
N SER A 104 -12.11 -5.58 11.76
CA SER A 104 -12.98 -6.71 11.44
C SER A 104 -14.22 -6.73 12.33
N ASN A 105 -14.06 -6.47 13.63
CA ASN A 105 -15.20 -6.38 14.56
C ASN A 105 -16.04 -5.12 14.37
N LEU A 106 -15.40 -3.96 14.14
CA LEU A 106 -16.13 -2.70 13.92
C LEU A 106 -17.01 -2.74 12.68
N PHE A 107 -16.53 -3.36 11.60
CA PHE A 107 -17.21 -3.46 10.31
C PHE A 107 -17.87 -4.82 10.08
N SER A 108 -18.01 -5.65 11.11
CA SER A 108 -18.77 -6.90 11.00
C SER A 108 -20.25 -6.64 10.73
N GLU A 109 -21.00 -7.62 10.28
CA GLU A 109 -22.44 -7.48 9.97
C GLU A 109 -23.24 -7.03 11.18
N THR A 110 -22.88 -7.48 12.38
CA THR A 110 -23.49 -7.09 13.65
C THR A 110 -22.67 -6.03 14.42
N GLY A 111 -21.62 -5.51 13.79
CA GLY A 111 -20.69 -4.56 14.41
C GLY A 111 -21.26 -3.16 14.61
N PRO A 112 -20.56 -2.30 15.38
CA PRO A 112 -21.00 -0.95 15.70
C PRO A 112 -21.32 -0.09 14.48
N VAL A 113 -20.53 -0.23 13.39
CA VAL A 113 -20.75 0.54 12.16
C VAL A 113 -22.08 0.17 11.50
N ASN A 114 -22.35 -1.12 11.31
CA ASN A 114 -23.62 -1.56 10.75
C ASN A 114 -24.81 -1.31 11.70
N SER A 115 -24.60 -1.42 13.02
CA SER A 115 -25.63 -1.07 14.00
C SER A 115 -26.04 0.40 13.92
N PHE A 116 -25.07 1.30 13.73
CA PHE A 116 -25.32 2.72 13.49
C PHE A 116 -26.04 2.97 12.17
N LEU A 117 -25.57 2.35 11.08
CA LEU A 117 -26.19 2.49 9.75
C LEU A 117 -27.62 1.97 9.75
N TYR A 118 -27.86 0.84 10.39
CA TYR A 118 -29.20 0.28 10.48
C TYR A 118 -30.17 1.19 11.29
N LYS A 119 -29.72 1.70 12.43
CA LYS A 119 -30.54 2.62 13.25
C LYS A 119 -30.84 3.93 12.56
N THR A 120 -29.92 4.45 11.74
CA THR A 120 -30.04 5.78 11.12
C THR A 120 -30.69 5.72 9.74
N PHE A 121 -30.36 4.70 8.95
CA PHE A 121 -30.71 4.62 7.53
C PHE A 121 -31.49 3.34 7.17
N GLY A 122 -31.65 2.38 8.11
CA GLY A 122 -32.29 1.10 7.85
C GLY A 122 -31.47 0.14 6.96
N VAL A 123 -30.16 0.38 6.80
CA VAL A 123 -29.30 -0.35 5.87
C VAL A 123 -28.17 -1.04 6.62
N THR A 124 -27.86 -2.30 6.20
CA THR A 124 -26.66 -3.03 6.60
C THR A 124 -25.78 -3.25 5.37
N ILE A 125 -24.47 -3.06 5.53
CA ILE A 125 -23.50 -3.21 4.45
C ILE A 125 -22.66 -4.45 4.72
N PRO A 126 -22.59 -5.43 3.78
CA PRO A 126 -21.78 -6.63 3.91
C PRO A 126 -20.31 -6.34 3.55
N TRP A 127 -19.63 -5.54 4.37
CA TRP A 127 -18.29 -4.98 4.11
C TRP A 127 -17.26 -5.99 3.64
N PHE A 128 -17.24 -7.19 4.23
CA PHE A 128 -16.21 -8.21 3.96
C PHE A 128 -16.77 -9.48 3.32
N SER A 129 -18.09 -9.68 3.37
CA SER A 129 -18.77 -10.86 2.79
C SER A 129 -19.19 -10.66 1.33
N ASP A 130 -19.32 -9.41 0.87
CA ASP A 130 -19.58 -9.11 -0.54
C ASP A 130 -18.29 -9.12 -1.37
N PRO A 131 -18.22 -9.91 -2.46
CA PRO A 131 -17.06 -9.98 -3.33
C PRO A 131 -16.67 -8.67 -4.03
N GLN A 132 -17.59 -7.72 -4.17
CA GLN A 132 -17.34 -6.43 -4.81
C GLN A 132 -16.83 -5.40 -3.80
N LEU A 133 -17.29 -5.48 -2.55
CA LEU A 133 -16.97 -4.52 -1.50
C LEU A 133 -15.73 -4.89 -0.69
N ALA A 134 -15.46 -6.19 -0.51
CA ALA A 134 -14.43 -6.66 0.43
C ALA A 134 -13.05 -6.02 0.19
N LEU A 135 -12.61 -5.91 -1.07
CA LEU A 135 -11.32 -5.32 -1.39
C LEU A 135 -11.28 -3.81 -1.15
N LEU A 136 -12.37 -3.10 -1.48
CA LEU A 136 -12.53 -1.68 -1.23
C LEU A 136 -12.56 -1.39 0.28
N SER A 137 -13.26 -2.20 1.05
CA SER A 137 -13.32 -2.08 2.52
C SER A 137 -11.93 -2.21 3.15
N ILE A 138 -11.13 -3.19 2.70
CA ILE A 138 -9.74 -3.32 3.13
C ILE A 138 -8.93 -2.07 2.72
N ALA A 139 -9.12 -1.56 1.49
CA ALA A 139 -8.42 -0.36 1.03
C ALA A 139 -8.74 0.87 1.89
N ILE A 140 -10.00 1.06 2.29
CA ILE A 140 -10.43 2.14 3.21
C ILE A 140 -9.71 2.02 4.55
N ILE A 141 -9.70 0.83 5.13
CA ILE A 141 -9.05 0.54 6.41
C ILE A 141 -7.55 0.84 6.36
N VAL A 142 -6.87 0.34 5.32
CA VAL A 142 -5.43 0.58 5.13
C VAL A 142 -5.15 2.05 4.86
N THR A 143 -6.02 2.74 4.12
CA THR A 143 -5.91 4.18 3.89
C THR A 143 -5.91 4.94 5.22
N TRP A 144 -6.89 4.67 6.10
CA TRP A 144 -6.93 5.29 7.42
C TRP A 144 -5.64 5.10 8.22
N LYS A 145 -5.06 3.90 8.18
CA LYS A 145 -3.81 3.58 8.86
C LYS A 145 -2.62 4.42 8.36
N PHE A 146 -2.55 4.68 7.06
CA PHE A 146 -1.39 5.30 6.43
C PHE A 146 -1.54 6.81 6.15
N ILE A 147 -2.73 7.39 6.25
CA ILE A 147 -2.97 8.84 6.05
C ILE A 147 -2.00 9.70 6.87
N GLY A 148 -1.84 9.40 8.16
CA GLY A 148 -0.97 10.18 9.03
C GLY A 148 0.50 10.08 8.66
N TYR A 149 0.98 8.87 8.40
CA TYR A 149 2.37 8.64 8.02
C TYR A 149 2.74 9.33 6.70
N TYR A 150 1.94 9.13 5.66
CA TYR A 150 2.16 9.79 4.37
C TYR A 150 1.90 11.29 4.41
N GLY A 151 0.93 11.70 5.20
CA GLY A 151 0.65 13.13 5.42
C GLY A 151 1.79 13.87 6.11
N LEU A 152 2.53 13.23 7.00
CA LEU A 152 3.72 13.83 7.60
C LEU A 152 4.87 13.97 6.59
N ILE A 153 5.03 13.04 5.65
CA ILE A 153 6.01 13.16 4.57
C ILE A 153 5.66 14.37 3.68
N LEU A 154 4.37 14.49 3.30
CA LEU A 154 3.91 15.64 2.52
C LEU A 154 4.02 16.96 3.31
N PHE A 155 3.70 16.94 4.60
CA PHE A 155 3.84 18.10 5.47
C PHE A 155 5.29 18.56 5.58
N ALA A 156 6.25 17.65 5.73
CA ALA A 156 7.67 17.97 5.72
C ALA A 156 8.10 18.59 4.38
N GLY A 157 7.61 18.05 3.25
CA GLY A 157 7.82 18.62 1.93
C GLY A 157 7.25 20.03 1.80
N MET A 158 6.04 20.29 2.35
CA MET A 158 5.44 21.64 2.36
C MET A 158 6.25 22.64 3.20
N GLN A 159 6.82 22.19 4.32
CA GLN A 159 7.66 23.04 5.19
C GLN A 159 8.99 23.42 4.56
N ALA A 160 9.47 22.67 3.59
CA ALA A 160 10.70 22.96 2.86
C ALA A 160 10.52 24.07 1.81
N ILE A 161 9.27 24.45 1.46
CA ILE A 161 9.00 25.50 0.48
C ILE A 161 9.30 26.88 1.10
N PRO A 162 10.16 27.71 0.48
CA PRO A 162 10.46 29.06 0.96
C PRO A 162 9.21 29.93 1.06
N LYS A 163 9.01 30.60 2.18
CA LYS A 163 7.86 31.50 2.40
C LYS A 163 7.83 32.66 1.43
N SER A 164 9.00 33.13 0.99
CA SER A 164 9.14 34.21 0.01
C SER A 164 8.39 33.96 -1.29
N LEU A 165 8.26 32.70 -1.71
CA LEU A 165 7.47 32.36 -2.91
C LEU A 165 5.97 32.62 -2.72
N TYR A 166 5.44 32.39 -1.53
CA TYR A 166 4.05 32.70 -1.22
C TYR A 166 3.84 34.19 -1.04
N GLU A 167 4.78 34.90 -0.42
CA GLU A 167 4.75 36.36 -0.23
C GLU A 167 4.80 37.08 -1.59
N ALA A 168 5.68 36.67 -2.50
CA ALA A 168 5.72 37.20 -3.85
C ALA A 168 4.42 36.99 -4.61
N ALA A 169 3.88 35.75 -4.54
CA ALA A 169 2.59 35.42 -5.17
C ALA A 169 1.41 36.22 -4.59
N GLU A 170 1.43 36.55 -3.29
CA GLU A 170 0.43 37.43 -2.67
C GLU A 170 0.52 38.89 -3.18
N LEU A 171 1.74 39.41 -3.39
CA LEU A 171 1.95 40.71 -3.98
C LEU A 171 1.44 40.78 -5.44
N ASP A 172 1.58 39.64 -6.16
CA ASP A 172 1.06 39.49 -7.54
C ASP A 172 -0.47 39.23 -7.55
N GLY A 173 -1.17 39.27 -6.41
CA GLY A 173 -2.62 39.07 -6.31
C GLY A 173 -3.08 37.62 -6.44
N ALA A 174 -2.18 36.63 -6.34
CA ALA A 174 -2.57 35.23 -6.46
C ALA A 174 -3.41 34.74 -5.27
N SER A 175 -4.57 34.16 -5.56
CA SER A 175 -5.44 33.56 -4.55
C SER A 175 -4.76 32.35 -3.86
N LYS A 176 -5.22 31.97 -2.66
CA LYS A 176 -4.71 30.78 -1.96
C LYS A 176 -4.90 29.49 -2.76
N TRP A 177 -5.94 29.41 -3.58
CA TRP A 177 -6.17 28.32 -4.51
C TRP A 177 -5.12 28.27 -5.63
N THR A 178 -4.78 29.44 -6.20
CA THR A 178 -3.71 29.58 -7.20
C THR A 178 -2.36 29.22 -6.61
N GLN A 179 -2.04 29.69 -5.41
CA GLN A 179 -0.81 29.35 -4.68
C GLN A 179 -0.71 27.85 -4.44
N PHE A 180 -1.81 27.18 -4.05
CA PHE A 180 -1.84 25.73 -3.83
C PHE A 180 -1.48 24.96 -5.11
N TRP A 181 -2.14 25.24 -6.23
CA TRP A 181 -1.92 24.49 -7.46
C TRP A 181 -0.64 24.87 -8.21
N ARG A 182 -0.19 26.13 -8.12
CA ARG A 182 0.99 26.61 -8.86
C ARG A 182 2.29 26.62 -8.07
N ILE A 183 2.22 26.63 -6.73
CA ILE A 183 3.40 26.64 -5.86
C ILE A 183 3.46 25.35 -5.05
N THR A 184 2.45 25.09 -4.21
CA THR A 184 2.50 23.97 -3.25
C THR A 184 2.58 22.62 -3.95
N VAL A 185 1.65 22.30 -4.85
CA VAL A 185 1.59 20.99 -5.51
C VAL A 185 2.83 20.68 -6.33
N PRO A 186 3.36 21.60 -7.18
CA PRO A 186 4.59 21.36 -7.91
C PRO A 186 5.82 21.20 -7.02
N LEU A 187 5.97 22.03 -5.98
CA LEU A 187 7.17 22.03 -5.12
C LEU A 187 7.17 20.88 -4.10
N VAL A 188 6.02 20.33 -3.77
CA VAL A 188 5.88 19.11 -2.92
C VAL A 188 6.08 17.83 -3.75
N ASN A 189 6.23 17.92 -5.06
CA ASN A 189 6.34 16.77 -5.95
C ASN A 189 7.39 15.72 -5.52
N PRO A 190 8.60 16.03 -5.02
CA PRO A 190 9.54 15.02 -4.53
C PRO A 190 9.02 14.22 -3.33
N ALA A 191 8.32 14.91 -2.41
CA ALA A 191 7.68 14.24 -1.27
C ALA A 191 6.49 13.39 -1.72
N LEU A 192 5.70 13.88 -2.69
CA LEU A 192 4.61 13.11 -3.29
C LEU A 192 5.13 11.85 -3.99
N THR A 193 6.21 11.96 -4.77
CA THR A 193 6.86 10.81 -5.42
C THR A 193 7.30 9.78 -4.38
N THR A 194 7.88 10.21 -3.26
CA THR A 194 8.25 9.33 -2.15
C THR A 194 7.03 8.59 -1.58
N VAL A 195 5.92 9.30 -1.34
CA VAL A 195 4.65 8.70 -0.86
C VAL A 195 4.12 7.68 -1.87
N LEU A 196 4.13 7.99 -3.16
CA LEU A 196 3.68 7.07 -4.21
C LEU A 196 4.55 5.81 -4.27
N VAL A 197 5.86 5.93 -4.17
CA VAL A 197 6.78 4.76 -4.13
C VAL A 197 6.46 3.87 -2.93
N PHE A 198 6.28 4.44 -1.74
CA PHE A 198 5.90 3.66 -0.56
C PHE A 198 4.52 3.03 -0.68
N ALA A 199 3.54 3.75 -1.22
CA ALA A 199 2.19 3.24 -1.44
C ALA A 199 2.15 2.09 -2.45
N ILE A 200 2.92 2.15 -3.53
CA ILE A 200 3.05 1.07 -4.51
C ILE A 200 3.68 -0.16 -3.85
N ASN A 201 4.80 0.00 -3.14
CA ASN A 201 5.45 -1.11 -2.45
C ASN A 201 4.51 -1.76 -1.42
N LEU A 202 3.75 -0.96 -0.66
CA LEU A 202 2.72 -1.48 0.25
C LEU A 202 1.66 -2.30 -0.49
N THR A 203 1.21 -1.83 -1.65
CA THR A 203 0.18 -2.52 -2.45
C THR A 203 0.61 -3.94 -2.85
N PHE A 204 1.85 -4.12 -3.29
CA PHE A 204 2.39 -5.44 -3.62
C PHE A 204 2.73 -6.28 -2.39
N GLY A 205 3.05 -5.63 -1.27
CA GLY A 205 3.45 -6.26 0.00
C GLY A 205 2.33 -6.43 1.02
N ILE A 206 1.08 -6.05 0.71
CA ILE A 206 -0.02 -6.17 1.67
C ILE A 206 -0.35 -7.65 1.94
N PHE A 207 -0.35 -8.00 3.23
CA PHE A 207 -0.56 -9.36 3.71
C PHE A 207 -1.51 -9.42 4.89
N THR A 208 -1.23 -8.64 5.93
CA THR A 208 -1.87 -8.81 7.25
C THR A 208 -3.36 -8.57 7.18
N GLU A 209 -3.81 -7.49 6.56
CA GLU A 209 -5.22 -7.12 6.49
C GLU A 209 -6.02 -8.13 5.63
N PRO A 210 -5.62 -8.48 4.40
CA PRO A 210 -6.29 -9.53 3.62
C PRO A 210 -6.31 -10.90 4.32
N TYR A 211 -5.23 -11.26 5.02
CA TYR A 211 -5.13 -12.54 5.73
C TYR A 211 -6.03 -12.58 6.96
N MET A 212 -5.97 -11.55 7.81
CA MET A 212 -6.66 -11.54 9.11
C MET A 212 -8.17 -11.24 8.99
N ILE A 213 -8.56 -10.40 8.02
CA ILE A 213 -9.96 -9.95 7.89
C ILE A 213 -10.78 -10.93 7.04
N THR A 214 -10.25 -11.39 5.91
CA THR A 214 -11.02 -12.14 4.92
C THR A 214 -10.41 -13.49 4.55
N GLY A 215 -9.16 -13.78 4.95
CA GLY A 215 -8.43 -14.96 4.50
C GLY A 215 -8.21 -15.04 2.98
N GLY A 216 -8.26 -13.88 2.28
CA GLY A 216 -8.21 -13.80 0.82
C GLY A 216 -9.58 -13.94 0.13
N GLY A 217 -10.67 -14.14 0.91
CA GLY A 217 -12.05 -14.25 0.44
C GLY A 217 -12.78 -12.91 0.31
N PRO A 218 -14.08 -12.91 0.01
CA PRO A 218 -14.83 -13.99 -0.61
C PRO A 218 -14.38 -14.26 -2.06
N MET A 219 -14.55 -15.48 -2.53
CA MET A 219 -14.25 -15.87 -3.93
C MET A 219 -12.84 -15.45 -4.43
N ARG A 220 -11.85 -15.41 -3.53
CA ARG A 220 -10.45 -14.94 -3.79
C ARG A 220 -10.36 -13.47 -4.24
N ARG A 221 -11.36 -12.65 -3.93
CA ARG A 221 -11.38 -11.23 -4.35
C ARG A 221 -10.42 -10.35 -3.57
N THR A 222 -10.00 -10.77 -2.36
CA THR A 222 -9.00 -10.07 -1.57
C THR A 222 -7.66 -10.81 -1.49
N LEU A 223 -7.49 -11.87 -2.31
CA LEU A 223 -6.23 -12.59 -2.40
C LEU A 223 -5.17 -11.70 -3.05
N THR A 224 -4.09 -11.41 -2.32
CA THR A 224 -2.96 -10.56 -2.74
C THR A 224 -1.73 -11.41 -3.08
N PHE A 225 -0.72 -10.80 -3.72
CA PHE A 225 0.52 -11.50 -4.04
C PHE A 225 1.18 -12.09 -2.81
N LEU A 226 1.43 -11.28 -1.77
CA LEU A 226 2.15 -11.76 -0.60
C LEU A 226 1.36 -12.82 0.18
N LEU A 227 0.03 -12.69 0.24
CA LEU A 227 -0.82 -13.72 0.84
C LEU A 227 -0.75 -15.04 0.05
N HIS A 228 -0.74 -14.97 -1.29
CA HIS A 228 -0.61 -16.16 -2.12
C HIS A 228 0.78 -16.79 -2.06
N ILE A 229 1.84 -15.99 -2.00
CA ILE A 229 3.20 -16.47 -1.77
C ILE A 229 3.27 -17.25 -0.45
N TYR A 230 2.74 -16.67 0.63
CA TYR A 230 2.70 -17.31 1.94
C TYR A 230 1.93 -18.65 1.92
N THR A 231 0.71 -18.64 1.39
CA THR A 231 -0.12 -19.85 1.33
C THR A 231 0.49 -20.94 0.45
N THR A 232 1.16 -20.54 -0.63
CA THR A 232 1.82 -21.46 -1.55
C THR A 232 3.08 -22.05 -0.93
N ALA A 233 3.90 -21.23 -0.27
CA ALA A 233 5.14 -21.69 0.36
C ALA A 233 4.86 -22.62 1.54
N PHE A 234 4.02 -22.16 2.49
CA PHE A 234 3.89 -22.78 3.82
C PHE A 234 2.67 -23.67 4.00
N GLN A 235 1.54 -23.36 3.37
CA GLN A 235 0.34 -24.20 3.48
C GLN A 235 0.30 -25.30 2.41
N ARG A 236 0.71 -24.96 1.16
CA ARG A 236 0.77 -25.93 0.05
C ARG A 236 2.12 -26.61 -0.09
N MET A 237 3.09 -26.29 0.76
CA MET A 237 4.44 -26.85 0.79
C MET A 237 5.12 -26.84 -0.59
N ASN A 238 4.99 -25.71 -1.32
CA ASN A 238 5.58 -25.53 -2.65
C ASN A 238 6.44 -24.25 -2.71
N PRO A 239 7.62 -24.26 -2.06
CA PRO A 239 8.49 -23.09 -1.98
C PRO A 239 9.08 -22.66 -3.32
N SER A 240 9.28 -23.60 -4.25
CA SER A 240 9.79 -23.29 -5.59
C SER A 240 8.84 -22.40 -6.39
N TYR A 241 7.56 -22.75 -6.43
CA TYR A 241 6.55 -21.94 -7.09
C TYR A 241 6.31 -20.61 -6.36
N ALA A 242 6.37 -20.60 -5.02
CA ALA A 242 6.29 -19.39 -4.21
C ALA A 242 7.49 -18.45 -4.49
N ALA A 243 8.68 -18.98 -4.66
CA ALA A 243 9.88 -18.21 -5.04
C ALA A 243 9.72 -17.54 -6.42
N THR A 244 9.16 -18.26 -7.39
CA THR A 244 8.84 -17.71 -8.71
C THR A 244 7.82 -16.57 -8.61
N LEU A 245 6.75 -16.77 -7.83
CA LEU A 245 5.77 -15.72 -7.53
C LEU A 245 6.43 -14.48 -6.93
N ALA A 246 7.33 -14.68 -5.94
CA ALA A 246 8.01 -13.56 -5.27
C ALA A 246 8.90 -12.75 -6.23
N ILE A 247 9.66 -13.42 -7.12
CA ILE A 247 10.49 -12.75 -8.13
C ILE A 247 9.62 -11.93 -9.09
N VAL A 248 8.55 -12.53 -9.62
CA VAL A 248 7.65 -11.82 -10.56
C VAL A 248 6.93 -10.68 -9.86
N THR A 249 6.50 -10.86 -8.60
CA THR A 249 5.89 -9.79 -7.80
C THR A 249 6.85 -8.62 -7.59
N GLY A 250 8.11 -8.92 -7.25
CA GLY A 250 9.16 -7.90 -7.11
C GLY A 250 9.42 -7.15 -8.41
N ALA A 251 9.50 -7.86 -9.54
CA ALA A 251 9.67 -7.25 -10.86
C ALA A 251 8.48 -6.35 -11.25
N LEU A 252 7.24 -6.78 -10.98
CA LEU A 252 6.03 -5.99 -11.21
C LEU A 252 6.00 -4.74 -10.33
N SER A 253 6.29 -4.89 -9.02
CA SER A 253 6.36 -3.76 -8.09
C SER A 253 7.40 -2.72 -8.54
N TYR A 254 8.60 -3.17 -8.89
CA TYR A 254 9.68 -2.30 -9.35
C TYR A 254 9.33 -1.61 -10.68
N GLY A 255 8.72 -2.35 -11.62
CA GLY A 255 8.23 -1.79 -12.88
C GLY A 255 7.17 -0.71 -12.67
N CYS A 256 6.22 -0.92 -11.76
CA CYS A 256 5.22 0.09 -11.40
C CYS A 256 5.87 1.33 -10.75
N VAL A 257 6.86 1.14 -9.88
CA VAL A 257 7.60 2.25 -9.26
C VAL A 257 8.32 3.08 -10.32
N ILE A 258 9.06 2.44 -11.26
CA ILE A 258 9.75 3.16 -12.34
C ILE A 258 8.75 3.93 -13.21
N LEU A 259 7.63 3.28 -13.58
CA LEU A 259 6.61 3.91 -14.40
C LEU A 259 6.05 5.17 -13.72
N VAL A 260 5.65 5.05 -12.45
CA VAL A 260 5.08 6.17 -11.69
C VAL A 260 6.11 7.28 -11.48
N ARG A 261 7.36 6.94 -11.17
CA ARG A 261 8.43 7.94 -11.08
C ARG A 261 8.59 8.72 -12.38
N LYS A 262 8.69 8.04 -13.52
CA LYS A 262 8.81 8.70 -14.83
C LYS A 262 7.62 9.59 -15.20
N LEU A 263 6.41 9.25 -14.72
CA LEU A 263 5.20 10.02 -15.03
C LEU A 263 4.99 11.22 -14.09
N VAL A 264 5.41 11.08 -12.83
CA VAL A 264 5.08 12.05 -11.77
C VAL A 264 6.28 12.89 -11.34
N GLU A 265 7.48 12.29 -11.30
CA GLU A 265 8.68 12.97 -10.81
C GLU A 265 9.05 14.14 -11.74
N ARG A 266 9.07 15.34 -11.18
CA ARG A 266 9.52 16.55 -11.84
C ARG A 266 10.79 17.02 -11.13
N GLU A 267 11.81 17.34 -11.89
CA GLU A 267 12.99 18.04 -11.34
C GLU A 267 12.56 19.41 -10.87
N VAL A 268 12.63 19.64 -9.57
CA VAL A 268 12.35 20.94 -8.95
C VAL A 268 13.70 21.57 -8.62
N HIS A 269 14.18 22.44 -9.50
CA HIS A 269 15.33 23.26 -9.23
C HIS A 269 14.88 24.48 -8.41
N LEU A 270 15.15 24.48 -7.11
CA LEU A 270 15.09 25.65 -6.26
C LEU A 270 16.44 26.41 -6.46
N THR A 271 16.52 27.23 -7.50
CA THR A 271 17.65 28.17 -7.67
C THR A 271 17.44 29.41 -6.83
#